data_1d80e1ad3cea62468c7a629856169148
#
_entry.id   1d80e1ad3cea62468c7a629856169148
#
_cell.length_a   1.000
_cell.length_b   1.000
_cell.length_c   1.000
_cell.angle_alpha   90.00
_cell.angle_beta   90.00
_cell.angle_gamma   90.00
#
_symmetry.space_group_name_H-M   'P 1'
#
loop_
_entity.id
_entity.type
_entity.pdbx_description
1 polymer ?
#
loop_
_entity_poly.entity_id
_entity_poly.type
_entity_poly.pdbx_seq_one_letter_code
_entity_poly.pdbx_strand_id
1 'polypeptide(L)'
;MKKALSASTAFRFVLVLGIANLFADLNYEGARSSTGQFLGTLGASAAVVGFTAGLGELLGYALRSVSGIISDKTGKYWIVTIVGYVINMLAVPALALAGNWPFAAGLIVAERTGRAIRKPATEAMLSFAGKQIGPGWVFGLNEALDQTGATIGPLVLAFVLFRHGSYQNGFALLLIPALLAIAIVLIARYFFPNPEHLEVTESIAPEKFPTAFWLYIAANACIGAGFADFALIAFHFQKTAAVATNLIPIYYAVAMAMGAIGALIFGKLFDKIGLAVIVAVFFFSSFFAPLVFLGTGRVALLGMALWGIGMGAQGSLLNALISGVVHARKRSTAFGVFDTGFGIAWFLGSWLMGVLYQHSILAVVIFSVAIQLVALPIFLVGKKSEQH
;
A
#
# COMPACT_ATOMS: atom_id res chain seq x y z
N MET A 1 -11.88 21.76 28.40
CA MET A 1 -11.36 20.39 28.13
C MET A 1 -12.32 19.66 27.19
N LYS A 2 -11.95 19.44 25.93
CA LYS A 2 -12.75 18.59 25.01
C LYS A 2 -12.57 17.14 25.46
N LYS A 3 -13.68 16.45 25.77
CA LYS A 3 -13.67 15.05 26.20
C LYS A 3 -13.24 14.20 25.00
N ALA A 4 -12.19 13.36 25.17
CA ALA A 4 -11.79 12.41 24.12
C ALA A 4 -12.96 11.50 23.78
N LEU A 5 -13.15 11.21 22.50
CA LEU A 5 -14.17 10.27 22.04
C LEU A 5 -13.82 8.85 22.53
N SER A 6 -14.83 8.01 22.75
CA SER A 6 -14.63 6.69 23.34
C SER A 6 -13.87 5.73 22.38
N ALA A 7 -13.23 4.69 22.94
CA ALA A 7 -12.61 3.62 22.16
C ALA A 7 -13.59 2.96 21.17
N SER A 8 -14.88 2.83 21.55
CA SER A 8 -15.94 2.33 20.66
C SER A 8 -16.15 3.26 19.44
N THR A 9 -16.08 4.58 19.64
CA THR A 9 -16.20 5.56 18.56
C THR A 9 -14.99 5.50 17.63
N ALA A 10 -13.78 5.38 18.21
CA ALA A 10 -12.55 5.23 17.45
C ALA A 10 -12.57 3.94 16.60
N PHE A 11 -13.01 2.82 17.17
CA PHE A 11 -13.14 1.55 16.44
C PHE A 11 -14.15 1.65 15.28
N ARG A 12 -15.32 2.25 15.51
CA ARG A 12 -16.31 2.48 14.43
C ARG A 12 -15.75 3.33 13.31
N PHE A 13 -15.01 4.38 13.64
CA PHE A 13 -14.36 5.25 12.66
C PHE A 13 -13.37 4.46 11.79
N VAL A 14 -12.48 3.68 12.41
CA VAL A 14 -11.50 2.84 11.71
C VAL A 14 -12.19 1.80 10.83
N LEU A 15 -13.24 1.15 11.33
CA LEU A 15 -13.99 0.16 10.58
C LEU A 15 -14.66 0.76 9.35
N VAL A 16 -15.31 1.93 9.48
CA VAL A 16 -15.97 2.59 8.34
C VAL A 16 -14.96 3.02 7.29
N LEU A 17 -13.83 3.64 7.68
CA LEU A 17 -12.77 3.99 6.72
C LEU A 17 -12.11 2.75 6.12
N GLY A 18 -11.87 1.71 6.90
CA GLY A 18 -11.30 0.46 6.41
C GLY A 18 -12.23 -0.23 5.38
N ILE A 19 -13.55 -0.21 5.59
CA ILE A 19 -14.51 -0.72 4.59
C ILE A 19 -14.50 0.15 3.33
N ALA A 20 -14.39 1.47 3.45
CA ALA A 20 -14.23 2.34 2.29
C ALA A 20 -12.95 1.99 1.50
N ASN A 21 -11.84 1.74 2.20
CA ASN A 21 -10.57 1.32 1.60
C ASN A 21 -10.68 -0.07 0.95
N LEU A 22 -11.37 -1.03 1.58
CA LEU A 22 -11.64 -2.35 0.98
C LEU A 22 -12.29 -2.20 -0.40
N PHE A 23 -13.38 -1.41 -0.51
CA PHE A 23 -14.04 -1.19 -1.80
C PHE A 23 -13.17 -0.38 -2.76
N ALA A 24 -12.34 0.53 -2.26
CA ALA A 24 -11.40 1.27 -3.07
C ALA A 24 -10.32 0.37 -3.67
N ASP A 25 -9.74 -0.54 -2.87
CA ASP A 25 -8.71 -1.44 -3.35
C ASP A 25 -9.29 -2.56 -4.22
N LEU A 26 -10.52 -3.01 -3.97
CA LEU A 26 -11.26 -3.87 -4.88
C LEU A 26 -11.40 -3.23 -6.28
N ASN A 27 -11.77 -1.96 -6.33
CA ASN A 27 -11.90 -1.20 -7.57
C ASN A 27 -10.55 -1.04 -8.28
N TYR A 28 -9.55 -0.55 -7.55
CA TYR A 28 -8.23 -0.23 -8.05
C TYR A 28 -7.44 -1.46 -8.50
N GLU A 29 -7.29 -2.46 -7.62
CA GLU A 29 -6.50 -3.68 -7.92
C GLU A 29 -7.22 -4.56 -8.94
N GLY A 30 -8.57 -4.53 -8.96
CA GLY A 30 -9.35 -5.15 -10.01
C GLY A 30 -8.94 -4.64 -11.39
N ALA A 31 -8.92 -3.32 -11.58
CA ALA A 31 -8.49 -2.73 -12.84
C ALA A 31 -7.00 -2.96 -13.13
N ARG A 32 -6.13 -2.76 -12.14
CA ARG A 32 -4.68 -2.89 -12.26
C ARG A 32 -4.26 -4.24 -12.84
N SER A 33 -4.96 -5.30 -12.48
CA SER A 33 -4.67 -6.66 -12.93
C SER A 33 -4.74 -6.85 -14.45
N SER A 34 -5.37 -5.91 -15.19
CA SER A 34 -5.61 -6.05 -16.62
C SER A 34 -5.45 -4.79 -17.45
N THR A 35 -5.05 -3.65 -16.83
CA THR A 35 -4.85 -2.39 -17.57
C THR A 35 -3.82 -2.51 -18.68
N GLY A 36 -2.76 -3.29 -18.50
CA GLY A 36 -1.73 -3.51 -19.53
C GLY A 36 -2.30 -4.22 -20.76
N GLN A 37 -3.05 -5.30 -20.55
CA GLN A 37 -3.71 -6.05 -21.62
C GLN A 37 -4.76 -5.19 -22.32
N PHE A 38 -5.54 -4.43 -21.54
CA PHE A 38 -6.56 -3.52 -22.08
C PHE A 38 -5.94 -2.45 -22.98
N LEU A 39 -4.86 -1.79 -22.56
CA LEU A 39 -4.13 -0.84 -23.39
C LEU A 39 -3.64 -1.49 -24.70
N GLY A 40 -3.15 -2.74 -24.62
CA GLY A 40 -2.76 -3.53 -25.79
C GLY A 40 -3.94 -3.76 -26.76
N THR A 41 -5.14 -4.06 -26.27
CA THR A 41 -6.34 -4.21 -27.14
C THR A 41 -6.76 -2.91 -27.81
N LEU A 42 -6.39 -1.75 -27.24
CA LEU A 42 -6.63 -0.42 -27.83
C LEU A 42 -5.50 0.03 -28.76
N GLY A 43 -4.54 -0.85 -29.07
CA GLY A 43 -3.44 -0.57 -30.01
C GLY A 43 -2.21 0.11 -29.36
N ALA A 44 -2.10 0.13 -28.04
CA ALA A 44 -0.90 0.64 -27.38
C ALA A 44 0.28 -0.30 -27.59
N SER A 45 1.45 0.26 -27.87
CA SER A 45 2.72 -0.50 -27.90
C SER A 45 3.16 -0.88 -26.48
N ALA A 46 4.01 -1.89 -26.34
CA ALA A 46 4.59 -2.28 -25.06
C ALA A 46 5.34 -1.10 -24.37
N ALA A 47 5.96 -0.23 -25.14
CA ALA A 47 6.62 0.98 -24.64
C ALA A 47 5.61 1.96 -24.02
N VAL A 48 4.44 2.15 -24.63
CA VAL A 48 3.36 2.99 -24.11
C VAL A 48 2.79 2.39 -22.83
N VAL A 49 2.57 1.08 -22.79
CA VAL A 49 2.08 0.38 -21.58
C VAL A 49 3.07 0.57 -20.43
N GLY A 50 4.36 0.31 -20.67
CA GLY A 50 5.41 0.48 -19.65
C GLY A 50 5.55 1.94 -19.20
N PHE A 51 5.50 2.90 -20.11
CA PHE A 51 5.55 4.33 -19.77
C PHE A 51 4.35 4.76 -18.92
N THR A 52 3.13 4.34 -19.29
CA THR A 52 1.90 4.67 -18.55
C THR A 52 1.94 4.10 -17.13
N ALA A 53 2.37 2.86 -17.00
CA ALA A 53 2.51 2.22 -15.69
C ALA A 53 3.58 2.92 -14.84
N GLY A 54 4.77 3.17 -15.40
CA GLY A 54 5.86 3.85 -14.69
C GLY A 54 5.53 5.29 -14.31
N LEU A 55 4.91 6.06 -15.20
CA LEU A 55 4.45 7.42 -14.89
C LEU A 55 3.37 7.42 -13.80
N GLY A 56 2.45 6.48 -13.88
CA GLY A 56 1.41 6.31 -12.86
C GLY A 56 2.03 6.04 -11.47
N GLU A 57 2.97 5.10 -11.36
CA GLU A 57 3.65 4.81 -10.10
C GLU A 57 4.46 6.02 -9.59
N LEU A 58 5.23 6.68 -10.46
CA LEU A 58 5.99 7.87 -10.09
C LEU A 58 5.10 8.97 -9.51
N LEU A 59 4.00 9.30 -10.19
CA LEU A 59 3.03 10.30 -9.71
C LEU A 59 2.30 9.79 -8.46
N GLY A 60 1.97 8.49 -8.43
CA GLY A 60 1.31 7.83 -7.31
C GLY A 60 2.08 7.94 -5.99
N TYR A 61 3.40 7.98 -6.04
CA TYR A 61 4.24 8.15 -4.85
C TYR A 61 4.68 9.62 -4.63
N ALA A 62 5.14 10.32 -5.68
CA ALA A 62 5.65 11.68 -5.54
C ALA A 62 4.60 12.68 -5.03
N LEU A 63 3.36 12.58 -5.51
CA LEU A 63 2.27 13.47 -5.10
C LEU A 63 1.79 13.26 -3.66
N ARG A 64 2.13 12.13 -3.01
CA ARG A 64 1.77 11.88 -1.60
C ARG A 64 2.39 12.91 -0.66
N SER A 65 3.66 13.27 -0.87
CA SER A 65 4.31 14.33 -0.07
C SER A 65 3.57 15.67 -0.22
N VAL A 66 3.18 16.03 -1.44
CA VAL A 66 2.49 17.29 -1.72
C VAL A 66 1.10 17.30 -1.08
N SER A 67 0.32 16.22 -1.24
CA SER A 67 -1.04 16.14 -0.67
C SER A 67 -1.00 16.10 0.85
N GLY A 68 0.01 15.44 1.44
CA GLY A 68 0.23 15.41 2.88
C GLY A 68 0.49 16.80 3.46
N ILE A 69 1.38 17.58 2.81
CA ILE A 69 1.66 18.97 3.20
C ILE A 69 0.40 19.84 3.10
N ILE A 70 -0.38 19.70 2.01
CA ILE A 70 -1.63 20.45 1.83
C ILE A 70 -2.63 20.10 2.94
N SER A 71 -2.78 18.82 3.27
CA SER A 71 -3.69 18.33 4.31
C SER A 71 -3.35 18.93 5.68
N ASP A 72 -2.09 18.85 6.09
CA ASP A 72 -1.65 19.34 7.40
C ASP A 72 -1.69 20.86 7.50
N LYS A 73 -1.28 21.60 6.43
CA LYS A 73 -1.31 23.07 6.42
C LYS A 73 -2.73 23.62 6.43
N THR A 74 -3.67 22.96 5.78
CA THR A 74 -5.06 23.43 5.67
C THR A 74 -5.97 22.89 6.76
N GLY A 75 -5.58 21.78 7.44
CA GLY A 75 -6.44 21.02 8.35
C GLY A 75 -7.66 20.38 7.68
N LYS A 76 -7.73 20.41 6.33
CA LYS A 76 -8.90 19.98 5.57
C LYS A 76 -8.78 18.52 5.11
N TYR A 77 -8.45 17.60 6.04
CA TYR A 77 -8.25 16.18 5.72
C TYR A 77 -9.39 15.56 4.91
N TRP A 78 -10.65 15.83 5.31
CA TRP A 78 -11.81 15.29 4.59
C TRP A 78 -11.93 15.78 3.14
N ILE A 79 -11.64 17.06 2.88
CA ILE A 79 -11.73 17.59 1.52
C ILE A 79 -10.71 16.91 0.62
N VAL A 80 -9.45 16.81 1.07
CA VAL A 80 -8.36 16.14 0.33
C VAL A 80 -8.71 14.67 0.11
N THR A 81 -9.20 13.98 1.15
CA THR A 81 -9.61 12.58 1.05
C THR A 81 -10.73 12.40 0.03
N ILE A 82 -11.82 13.18 0.10
CA ILE A 82 -12.98 13.04 -0.81
C ILE A 82 -12.59 13.34 -2.25
N VAL A 83 -11.84 14.42 -2.49
CA VAL A 83 -11.36 14.75 -3.85
C VAL A 83 -10.52 13.60 -4.41
N GLY A 84 -9.59 13.06 -3.61
CA GLY A 84 -8.79 11.93 -4.02
C GLY A 84 -9.62 10.66 -4.28
N TYR A 85 -10.64 10.37 -3.43
CA TYR A 85 -11.55 9.25 -3.65
C TYR A 85 -12.37 9.41 -4.94
N VAL A 86 -12.94 10.58 -5.19
CA VAL A 86 -13.74 10.83 -6.40
C VAL A 86 -12.90 10.61 -7.66
N ILE A 87 -11.69 11.18 -7.72
CA ILE A 87 -10.79 11.01 -8.87
C ILE A 87 -10.39 9.53 -9.01
N ASN A 88 -9.89 8.91 -7.94
CA ASN A 88 -9.40 7.53 -7.95
C ASN A 88 -10.51 6.54 -8.32
N MET A 89 -11.69 6.65 -7.69
CA MET A 89 -12.78 5.70 -7.85
C MET A 89 -13.49 5.83 -9.21
N LEU A 90 -13.68 7.04 -9.74
CA LEU A 90 -14.39 7.23 -11.00
C LEU A 90 -13.49 7.03 -12.23
N ALA A 91 -12.19 7.23 -12.12
CA ALA A 91 -11.25 6.99 -13.22
C ALA A 91 -11.27 5.52 -13.69
N VAL A 92 -11.40 4.56 -12.77
CA VAL A 92 -11.41 3.13 -13.10
C VAL A 92 -12.65 2.74 -13.93
N PRO A 93 -13.89 2.94 -13.47
CA PRO A 93 -15.05 2.59 -14.30
C PRO A 93 -15.14 3.42 -15.60
N ALA A 94 -14.56 4.64 -15.63
CA ALA A 94 -14.46 5.41 -16.85
C ALA A 94 -13.60 4.74 -17.95
N LEU A 95 -12.71 3.80 -17.59
CA LEU A 95 -12.00 2.95 -18.57
C LEU A 95 -12.96 2.16 -19.47
N ALA A 96 -14.16 1.86 -18.99
CA ALA A 96 -15.20 1.22 -19.79
C ALA A 96 -15.61 2.07 -21.04
N LEU A 97 -15.43 3.38 -20.96
CA LEU A 97 -15.75 4.32 -22.05
C LEU A 97 -14.55 4.60 -22.97
N ALA A 98 -13.38 4.04 -22.67
CA ALA A 98 -12.16 4.32 -23.42
C ALA A 98 -12.16 3.57 -24.77
N GLY A 99 -12.28 4.33 -25.85
CA GLY A 99 -12.20 3.84 -27.23
C GLY A 99 -10.80 3.91 -27.85
N ASN A 100 -9.82 4.48 -27.15
CA ASN A 100 -8.45 4.60 -27.60
C ASN A 100 -7.47 4.58 -26.42
N TRP A 101 -6.22 4.20 -26.69
CA TRP A 101 -5.20 4.06 -25.65
C TRP A 101 -4.78 5.39 -24.98
N PRO A 102 -4.72 6.57 -25.63
CA PRO A 102 -4.34 7.81 -24.95
C PRO A 102 -5.33 8.22 -23.86
N PHE A 103 -6.62 8.07 -24.14
CA PHE A 103 -7.65 8.34 -23.14
C PHE A 103 -7.60 7.34 -21.98
N ALA A 104 -7.42 6.04 -22.28
CA ALA A 104 -7.25 5.01 -21.24
C ALA A 104 -6.01 5.29 -20.38
N ALA A 105 -4.88 5.62 -20.98
CA ALA A 105 -3.65 5.98 -20.27
C ALA A 105 -3.86 7.20 -19.35
N GLY A 106 -4.56 8.23 -19.83
CA GLY A 106 -4.92 9.40 -19.03
C GLY A 106 -5.76 9.04 -17.81
N LEU A 107 -6.72 8.11 -17.94
CA LEU A 107 -7.55 7.63 -16.84
C LEU A 107 -6.72 6.81 -15.83
N ILE A 108 -5.77 5.97 -16.27
CA ILE A 108 -4.87 5.22 -15.40
C ILE A 108 -4.00 6.18 -14.58
N VAL A 109 -3.46 7.23 -15.21
CA VAL A 109 -2.68 8.25 -14.50
C VAL A 109 -3.56 9.05 -13.53
N ALA A 110 -4.80 9.39 -13.92
CA ALA A 110 -5.74 10.07 -13.03
C ALA A 110 -6.10 9.21 -11.80
N GLU A 111 -6.30 7.91 -11.99
CA GLU A 111 -6.53 6.95 -10.91
C GLU A 111 -5.38 6.99 -9.88
N ARG A 112 -4.12 6.88 -10.33
CA ARG A 112 -2.93 6.93 -9.48
C ARG A 112 -2.80 8.27 -8.74
N THR A 113 -3.06 9.37 -9.44
CA THR A 113 -3.09 10.71 -8.87
C THR A 113 -4.13 10.83 -7.77
N GLY A 114 -5.36 10.35 -8.00
CA GLY A 114 -6.42 10.34 -6.99
C GLY A 114 -6.02 9.55 -5.74
N ARG A 115 -5.39 8.38 -5.90
CA ARG A 115 -4.86 7.58 -4.79
C ARG A 115 -3.78 8.32 -4.01
N ALA A 116 -2.84 8.97 -4.71
CA ALA A 116 -1.80 9.78 -4.09
C ALA A 116 -2.36 10.96 -3.28
N ILE A 117 -3.44 11.58 -3.76
CA ILE A 117 -4.11 12.69 -3.07
C ILE A 117 -4.76 12.20 -1.77
N ARG A 118 -5.52 11.08 -1.79
CA ARG A 118 -6.30 10.63 -0.62
C ARG A 118 -5.47 9.97 0.47
N LYS A 119 -4.43 9.22 0.11
CA LYS A 119 -3.77 8.26 1.03
C LYS A 119 -3.15 8.91 2.26
N PRO A 120 -2.30 9.97 2.19
CA PRO A 120 -1.69 10.55 3.38
C PRO A 120 -2.70 11.18 4.34
N ALA A 121 -3.77 11.80 3.81
CA ALA A 121 -4.84 12.37 4.63
C ALA A 121 -5.65 11.28 5.35
N THR A 122 -5.95 10.17 4.66
CA THR A 122 -6.67 9.03 5.22
C THR A 122 -5.85 8.35 6.32
N GLU A 123 -4.55 8.13 6.10
CA GLU A 123 -3.63 7.55 7.09
C GLU A 123 -3.48 8.45 8.33
N ALA A 124 -3.40 9.78 8.13
CA ALA A 124 -3.40 10.72 9.24
C ALA A 124 -4.68 10.63 10.06
N MET A 125 -5.86 10.58 9.41
CA MET A 125 -7.14 10.44 10.10
C MET A 125 -7.24 9.10 10.85
N LEU A 126 -6.80 7.99 10.27
CA LEU A 126 -6.74 6.68 10.94
C LEU A 126 -5.82 6.73 12.15
N SER A 127 -4.68 7.41 12.05
CA SER A 127 -3.71 7.51 13.15
C SER A 127 -4.26 8.18 14.40
N PHE A 128 -5.23 9.11 14.26
CA PHE A 128 -5.89 9.77 15.41
C PHE A 128 -6.66 8.77 16.29
N ALA A 129 -7.16 7.67 15.71
CA ALA A 129 -7.80 6.60 16.48
C ALA A 129 -6.78 5.73 17.25
N GLY A 130 -5.52 5.73 16.85
CA GLY A 130 -4.48 4.86 17.39
C GLY A 130 -4.24 5.04 18.89
N LYS A 131 -4.38 6.25 19.42
CA LYS A 131 -4.27 6.50 20.86
C LYS A 131 -5.35 5.83 21.69
N GLN A 132 -6.52 5.55 21.11
CA GLN A 132 -7.65 4.96 21.82
C GLN A 132 -7.66 3.42 21.79
N ILE A 133 -7.19 2.83 20.69
CA ILE A 133 -7.34 1.39 20.44
C ILE A 133 -6.04 0.70 20.00
N GLY A 134 -4.91 1.41 19.99
CA GLY A 134 -3.60 0.92 19.56
C GLY A 134 -3.31 1.22 18.09
N PRO A 135 -2.17 1.89 17.76
CA PRO A 135 -1.82 2.22 16.38
C PRO A 135 -1.57 0.98 15.52
N GLY A 136 -0.95 -0.06 16.07
CA GLY A 136 -0.72 -1.32 15.36
C GLY A 136 -2.03 -2.00 14.98
N TRP A 137 -3.03 -2.00 15.88
CA TRP A 137 -4.35 -2.55 15.58
C TRP A 137 -5.11 -1.74 14.52
N VAL A 138 -5.04 -0.40 14.58
CA VAL A 138 -5.69 0.49 13.60
C VAL A 138 -5.16 0.23 12.20
N PHE A 139 -3.85 0.30 12.02
CA PHE A 139 -3.24 0.08 10.70
C PHE A 139 -3.26 -1.38 10.28
N GLY A 140 -3.17 -2.33 11.22
CA GLY A 140 -3.31 -3.75 10.94
C GLY A 140 -4.70 -4.11 10.41
N LEU A 141 -5.77 -3.57 11.01
CA LEU A 141 -7.14 -3.79 10.54
C LEU A 141 -7.37 -3.12 9.17
N ASN A 142 -6.88 -1.88 8.99
CA ASN A 142 -6.99 -1.20 7.70
C ASN A 142 -6.29 -2.00 6.60
N GLU A 143 -5.05 -2.41 6.82
CA GLU A 143 -4.28 -3.19 5.84
C GLU A 143 -4.95 -4.54 5.51
N ALA A 144 -5.52 -5.22 6.51
CA ALA A 144 -6.24 -6.47 6.25
C ALA A 144 -7.47 -6.27 5.36
N LEU A 145 -8.19 -5.16 5.54
CA LEU A 145 -9.32 -4.81 4.69
C LEU A 145 -8.86 -4.41 3.29
N ASP A 146 -7.78 -3.64 3.15
CA ASP A 146 -7.16 -3.28 1.89
C ASP A 146 -6.75 -4.54 1.11
N GLN A 147 -6.02 -5.47 1.72
CA GLN A 147 -5.59 -6.73 1.11
C GLN A 147 -6.77 -7.64 0.73
N THR A 148 -7.86 -7.60 1.49
CA THR A 148 -9.10 -8.30 1.14
C THR A 148 -9.69 -7.74 -0.15
N GLY A 149 -9.79 -6.42 -0.26
CA GLY A 149 -10.22 -5.74 -1.47
C GLY A 149 -9.31 -6.05 -2.66
N ALA A 150 -7.99 -5.97 -2.46
CA ALA A 150 -6.97 -6.27 -3.46
C ALA A 150 -7.02 -7.73 -3.96
N THR A 151 -7.50 -8.64 -3.14
CA THR A 151 -7.69 -10.06 -3.55
C THR A 151 -8.98 -10.23 -4.36
N ILE A 152 -10.09 -9.63 -3.92
CA ILE A 152 -11.41 -9.80 -4.55
C ILE A 152 -11.47 -9.10 -5.92
N GLY A 153 -10.86 -7.93 -6.04
CA GLY A 153 -10.95 -7.12 -7.26
C GLY A 153 -10.53 -7.85 -8.54
N PRO A 154 -9.30 -8.39 -8.61
CA PRO A 154 -8.84 -9.19 -9.75
C PRO A 154 -9.72 -10.40 -10.04
N LEU A 155 -10.27 -11.06 -9.00
CA LEU A 155 -11.17 -12.21 -9.17
C LEU A 155 -12.49 -11.81 -9.81
N VAL A 156 -13.05 -10.66 -9.47
CA VAL A 156 -14.26 -10.12 -10.12
C VAL A 156 -14.01 -9.90 -11.61
N LEU A 157 -12.90 -9.27 -11.97
CA LEU A 157 -12.56 -9.04 -13.38
C LEU A 157 -12.29 -10.36 -14.14
N ALA A 158 -11.52 -11.26 -13.52
CA ALA A 158 -11.27 -12.58 -14.10
C ALA A 158 -12.57 -13.35 -14.35
N PHE A 159 -13.54 -13.28 -13.43
CA PHE A 159 -14.86 -13.89 -13.61
C PHE A 159 -15.62 -13.31 -14.81
N VAL A 160 -15.61 -11.97 -14.98
CA VAL A 160 -16.24 -11.33 -16.13
C VAL A 160 -15.62 -11.80 -17.44
N LEU A 161 -14.29 -11.84 -17.52
CA LEU A 161 -13.56 -12.31 -18.71
C LEU A 161 -13.81 -13.80 -18.99
N PHE A 162 -13.85 -14.63 -17.95
CA PHE A 162 -14.18 -16.06 -18.07
C PHE A 162 -15.59 -16.29 -18.64
N ARG A 163 -16.54 -15.41 -18.30
CA ARG A 163 -17.91 -15.43 -18.85
C ARG A 163 -18.02 -14.82 -20.26
N HIS A 164 -16.89 -14.75 -21.00
CA HIS A 164 -16.79 -14.11 -22.32
C HIS A 164 -17.17 -12.63 -22.35
N GLY A 165 -17.10 -11.94 -21.20
CA GLY A 165 -17.22 -10.49 -21.11
C GLY A 165 -15.99 -9.78 -21.67
N SER A 166 -16.14 -8.47 -21.92
CA SER A 166 -15.03 -7.61 -22.33
C SER A 166 -14.35 -6.95 -21.12
N TYR A 167 -13.16 -6.38 -21.30
CA TYR A 167 -12.53 -5.52 -20.29
C TYR A 167 -13.42 -4.34 -19.90
N GLN A 168 -14.11 -3.74 -20.88
CA GLN A 168 -15.05 -2.65 -20.67
C GLN A 168 -16.19 -3.05 -19.72
N ASN A 169 -16.77 -4.25 -19.90
CA ASN A 169 -17.81 -4.77 -19.01
C ASN A 169 -17.27 -4.97 -17.59
N GLY A 170 -16.02 -5.45 -17.47
CA GLY A 170 -15.33 -5.60 -16.18
C GLY A 170 -15.13 -4.28 -15.48
N PHE A 171 -14.62 -3.27 -16.19
CA PHE A 171 -14.45 -1.92 -15.63
C PHE A 171 -15.79 -1.25 -15.29
N ALA A 172 -16.82 -1.42 -16.11
CA ALA A 172 -18.16 -0.92 -15.81
C ALA A 172 -18.72 -1.53 -14.51
N LEU A 173 -18.52 -2.83 -14.28
CA LEU A 173 -18.94 -3.50 -13.05
C LEU A 173 -18.26 -2.93 -11.81
N LEU A 174 -16.99 -2.48 -11.92
CA LEU A 174 -16.24 -1.83 -10.86
C LEU A 174 -16.83 -0.46 -10.45
N LEU A 175 -17.81 0.08 -11.20
CA LEU A 175 -18.58 1.26 -10.77
C LEU A 175 -19.32 0.99 -9.44
N ILE A 176 -19.78 -0.23 -9.20
CA ILE A 176 -20.49 -0.58 -7.96
C ILE A 176 -19.60 -0.36 -6.73
N PRO A 177 -18.43 -1.01 -6.59
CA PRO A 177 -17.53 -0.77 -5.46
C PRO A 177 -17.01 0.68 -5.42
N ALA A 178 -16.82 1.34 -6.57
CA ALA A 178 -16.42 2.75 -6.60
C ALA A 178 -17.45 3.67 -5.93
N LEU A 179 -18.74 3.52 -6.28
CA LEU A 179 -19.82 4.29 -5.67
C LEU A 179 -20.01 3.96 -4.19
N LEU A 180 -19.86 2.67 -3.81
CA LEU A 180 -19.90 2.25 -2.41
C LEU A 180 -18.76 2.90 -1.60
N ALA A 181 -17.54 2.90 -2.11
CA ALA A 181 -16.39 3.54 -1.45
C ALA A 181 -16.65 5.04 -1.22
N ILE A 182 -17.10 5.76 -2.26
CA ILE A 182 -17.42 7.20 -2.16
C ILE A 182 -18.54 7.43 -1.15
N ALA A 183 -19.63 6.65 -1.23
CA ALA A 183 -20.76 6.79 -0.30
C ALA A 183 -20.32 6.57 1.15
N ILE A 184 -19.52 5.53 1.42
CA ILE A 184 -19.03 5.22 2.77
C ILE A 184 -18.13 6.34 3.28
N VAL A 185 -17.27 6.93 2.45
CA VAL A 185 -16.42 8.07 2.84
C VAL A 185 -17.28 9.30 3.18
N LEU A 186 -18.35 9.57 2.42
CA LEU A 186 -19.27 10.66 2.71
C LEU A 186 -20.04 10.42 4.01
N ILE A 187 -20.47 9.18 4.26
CA ILE A 187 -21.09 8.75 5.51
C ILE A 187 -20.09 8.90 6.68
N ALA A 188 -18.85 8.47 6.49
CA ALA A 188 -17.78 8.64 7.50
C ALA A 188 -17.59 10.11 7.86
N ARG A 189 -17.52 11.00 6.87
CA ARG A 189 -17.45 12.45 7.11
C ARG A 189 -18.66 12.98 7.87
N TYR A 190 -19.85 12.51 7.57
CA TYR A 190 -21.07 12.95 8.25
C TYR A 190 -21.07 12.57 9.74
N PHE A 191 -20.68 11.33 10.06
CA PHE A 191 -20.65 10.86 11.46
C PHE A 191 -19.39 11.29 12.23
N PHE A 192 -18.28 11.52 11.54
CA PHE A 192 -16.99 11.88 12.13
C PHE A 192 -16.41 13.15 11.48
N PRO A 193 -17.08 14.31 11.61
CA PRO A 193 -16.67 15.54 10.91
C PRO A 193 -15.27 16.03 11.32
N ASN A 194 -14.84 15.78 12.55
CA ASN A 194 -13.56 16.21 13.12
C ASN A 194 -12.79 15.01 13.70
N PRO A 195 -12.15 14.19 12.88
CA PRO A 195 -11.43 12.99 13.33
C PRO A 195 -10.25 13.30 14.25
N GLU A 196 -9.67 14.51 14.16
CA GLU A 196 -8.64 14.99 15.08
C GLU A 196 -9.09 15.04 16.55
N HIS A 197 -10.40 15.08 16.82
CA HIS A 197 -10.92 15.00 18.20
C HIS A 197 -10.78 13.59 18.82
N LEU A 198 -10.41 12.58 18.04
CA LEU A 198 -10.06 11.26 18.56
C LEU A 198 -8.72 11.27 19.30
N GLU A 199 -7.86 12.23 18.99
CA GLU A 199 -6.60 12.46 19.68
C GLU A 199 -6.58 13.88 20.28
N VAL A 200 -6.49 13.99 21.62
CA VAL A 200 -6.33 15.29 22.29
C VAL A 200 -4.86 15.69 22.22
N THR A 201 -4.55 16.68 21.39
CA THR A 201 -3.20 17.22 21.25
C THR A 201 -3.16 18.66 21.76
N GLU A 202 -2.49 18.88 22.89
CA GLU A 202 -2.41 20.19 23.55
C GLU A 202 -1.14 21.00 23.18
N SER A 203 -0.16 20.38 22.50
CA SER A 203 1.12 20.99 22.20
C SER A 203 1.20 21.65 20.82
N ILE A 204 2.07 22.66 20.70
CA ILE A 204 2.44 23.27 19.42
C ILE A 204 3.24 22.23 18.63
N ALA A 205 2.90 22.03 17.34
CA ALA A 205 3.64 21.11 16.49
C ALA A 205 5.10 21.59 16.33
N PRO A 206 6.11 20.72 16.53
CA PRO A 206 7.50 21.08 16.32
C PRO A 206 7.75 21.45 14.86
N GLU A 207 8.67 22.39 14.60
CA GLU A 207 8.97 22.83 13.23
C GLU A 207 9.57 21.71 12.37
N LYS A 208 10.42 20.88 12.97
CA LYS A 208 11.17 19.82 12.27
C LYS A 208 10.68 18.43 12.70
N PHE A 209 10.84 17.47 11.81
CA PHE A 209 10.68 16.06 12.15
C PHE A 209 11.86 15.59 13.03
N PRO A 210 11.62 14.68 13.99
CA PRO A 210 12.68 14.13 14.83
C PRO A 210 13.66 13.29 14.00
N THR A 211 14.88 13.12 14.47
CA THR A 211 15.92 12.31 13.81
C THR A 211 15.46 10.88 13.60
N ALA A 212 14.72 10.31 14.57
CA ALA A 212 14.13 8.98 14.47
C ALA A 212 13.25 8.81 13.21
N PHE A 213 12.47 9.81 12.83
CA PHE A 213 11.64 9.78 11.63
C PHE A 213 12.47 9.57 10.35
N TRP A 214 13.59 10.28 10.19
CA TRP A 214 14.47 10.14 9.03
C TRP A 214 15.18 8.80 9.00
N LEU A 215 15.56 8.25 10.16
CA LEU A 215 16.12 6.92 10.27
C LEU A 215 15.08 5.85 9.88
N TYR A 216 13.82 6.02 10.27
CA TYR A 216 12.75 5.11 9.89
C TYR A 216 12.43 5.19 8.39
N ILE A 217 12.53 6.38 7.77
CA ILE A 217 12.44 6.50 6.29
C ILE A 217 13.60 5.74 5.63
N ALA A 218 14.83 5.89 6.12
CA ALA A 218 15.98 5.18 5.57
C ALA A 218 15.83 3.66 5.70
N ALA A 219 15.36 3.17 6.86
CA ALA A 219 15.08 1.74 7.05
C ALA A 219 13.96 1.24 6.12
N ASN A 220 12.87 1.99 5.99
CA ASN A 220 11.78 1.67 5.07
C ASN A 220 12.23 1.69 3.59
N ALA A 221 13.11 2.61 3.23
CA ALA A 221 13.72 2.64 1.90
C ALA A 221 14.56 1.38 1.62
N CYS A 222 15.35 0.90 2.60
CA CYS A 222 16.08 -0.36 2.49
C CYS A 222 15.12 -1.56 2.33
N ILE A 223 14.03 -1.60 3.10
CA ILE A 223 12.99 -2.62 2.95
C ILE A 223 12.39 -2.56 1.54
N GLY A 224 11.95 -1.38 1.08
CA GLY A 224 11.36 -1.20 -0.24
C GLY A 224 12.31 -1.60 -1.38
N ALA A 225 13.58 -1.19 -1.30
CA ALA A 225 14.59 -1.56 -2.30
C ALA A 225 14.84 -3.07 -2.37
N GLY A 226 14.68 -3.79 -1.24
CA GLY A 226 14.88 -5.23 -1.17
C GLY A 226 13.65 -6.05 -1.55
N PHE A 227 12.45 -5.48 -1.55
CA PHE A 227 11.24 -6.19 -1.97
C PHE A 227 11.18 -6.29 -3.49
N ALA A 228 11.26 -7.52 -4.00
CA ALA A 228 11.04 -7.78 -5.42
C ALA A 228 9.58 -7.49 -5.79
N ASP A 229 9.38 -6.78 -6.91
CA ASP A 229 8.04 -6.63 -7.48
C ASP A 229 7.49 -7.99 -7.91
N PHE A 230 6.19 -8.19 -7.74
CA PHE A 230 5.55 -9.45 -8.15
C PHE A 230 5.72 -9.75 -9.64
N ALA A 231 5.81 -8.73 -10.48
CA ALA A 231 6.07 -8.92 -11.91
C ALA A 231 7.40 -9.65 -12.16
N LEU A 232 8.47 -9.34 -11.41
CA LEU A 232 9.75 -10.04 -11.50
C LEU A 232 9.63 -11.48 -10.99
N ILE A 233 8.89 -11.71 -9.90
CA ILE A 233 8.63 -13.04 -9.35
C ILE A 233 7.85 -13.91 -10.34
N ALA A 234 6.76 -13.37 -10.90
CA ALA A 234 5.94 -14.07 -11.88
C ALA A 234 6.73 -14.41 -13.15
N PHE A 235 7.55 -13.48 -13.65
CA PHE A 235 8.46 -13.71 -14.76
C PHE A 235 9.46 -14.84 -14.45
N HIS A 236 10.04 -14.85 -13.23
CA HIS A 236 10.95 -15.91 -12.80
C HIS A 236 10.25 -17.28 -12.79
N PHE A 237 9.06 -17.37 -12.19
CA PHE A 237 8.30 -18.62 -12.14
C PHE A 237 7.98 -19.16 -13.53
N GLN A 238 7.59 -18.29 -14.45
CA GLN A 238 7.29 -18.67 -15.83
C GLN A 238 8.56 -19.11 -16.58
N LYS A 239 9.65 -18.34 -16.47
CA LYS A 239 10.90 -18.58 -17.20
C LYS A 239 11.61 -19.87 -16.76
N THR A 240 11.57 -20.16 -15.45
CA THR A 240 12.25 -21.33 -14.88
C THR A 240 11.34 -22.57 -14.75
N ALA A 241 10.04 -22.41 -15.03
CA ALA A 241 9.03 -23.42 -14.75
C ALA A 241 9.02 -23.91 -13.29
N ALA A 242 9.50 -23.06 -12.34
CA ALA A 242 9.53 -23.37 -10.91
C ALA A 242 8.13 -23.58 -10.33
N VAL A 243 7.14 -22.93 -10.94
CA VAL A 243 5.71 -23.04 -10.64
C VAL A 243 4.94 -23.17 -11.96
N ALA A 244 3.94 -24.05 -12.02
CA ALA A 244 3.07 -24.17 -13.19
C ALA A 244 2.35 -22.82 -13.43
N THR A 245 2.30 -22.37 -14.69
CA THR A 245 1.82 -21.02 -15.06
C THR A 245 0.41 -20.74 -14.55
N ASN A 246 -0.47 -21.74 -14.54
CA ASN A 246 -1.84 -21.62 -14.02
C ASN A 246 -1.90 -21.46 -12.48
N LEU A 247 -0.83 -21.77 -11.75
CA LEU A 247 -0.74 -21.62 -10.29
C LEU A 247 -0.14 -20.28 -9.86
N ILE A 248 0.50 -19.52 -10.74
CA ILE A 248 1.12 -18.22 -10.41
C ILE A 248 0.12 -17.26 -9.78
N PRO A 249 -1.12 -17.09 -10.28
CA PRO A 249 -2.12 -16.26 -9.62
C PRO A 249 -2.52 -16.77 -8.23
N ILE A 250 -2.50 -18.08 -8.00
CA ILE A 250 -2.81 -18.68 -6.69
C ILE A 250 -1.70 -18.34 -5.69
N TYR A 251 -0.43 -18.37 -6.11
CA TYR A 251 0.70 -17.98 -5.27
C TYR A 251 0.61 -16.51 -4.86
N TYR A 252 0.18 -15.65 -5.78
CA TYR A 252 -0.10 -14.24 -5.45
C TYR A 252 -1.25 -14.09 -4.45
N ALA A 253 -2.36 -14.81 -4.66
CA ALA A 253 -3.49 -14.79 -3.74
C ALA A 253 -3.11 -15.26 -2.32
N VAL A 254 -2.27 -16.31 -2.22
CA VAL A 254 -1.71 -16.76 -0.94
C VAL A 254 -0.87 -15.65 -0.28
N ALA A 255 -0.03 -14.95 -1.04
CA ALA A 255 0.76 -13.86 -0.52
C ALA A 255 -0.14 -12.72 0.04
N MET A 256 -1.18 -12.33 -0.69
CA MET A 256 -2.13 -11.29 -0.24
C MET A 256 -2.88 -11.73 1.03
N ALA A 257 -3.36 -12.98 1.08
CA ALA A 257 -4.01 -13.53 2.25
C ALA A 257 -3.07 -13.56 3.48
N MET A 258 -1.82 -13.98 3.28
CA MET A 258 -0.81 -13.97 4.35
C MET A 258 -0.44 -12.57 4.79
N GLY A 259 -0.45 -11.58 3.88
CA GLY A 259 -0.31 -10.16 4.20
C GLY A 259 -1.44 -9.66 5.10
N ALA A 260 -2.69 -9.97 4.75
CA ALA A 260 -3.86 -9.61 5.55
C ALA A 260 -3.80 -10.22 6.96
N ILE A 261 -3.54 -11.53 7.05
CA ILE A 261 -3.41 -12.25 8.33
C ILE A 261 -2.24 -11.69 9.15
N GLY A 262 -1.09 -11.48 8.50
CA GLY A 262 0.10 -10.91 9.13
C GLY A 262 -0.16 -9.51 9.69
N ALA A 263 -0.81 -8.63 8.93
CA ALA A 263 -1.15 -7.28 9.37
C ALA A 263 -2.00 -7.28 10.66
N LEU A 264 -3.00 -8.16 10.75
CA LEU A 264 -3.84 -8.29 11.95
C LEU A 264 -3.07 -8.82 13.17
N ILE A 265 -2.32 -9.91 12.98
CA ILE A 265 -1.58 -10.57 14.07
C ILE A 265 -0.46 -9.65 14.57
N PHE A 266 0.40 -9.21 13.65
CA PHE A 266 1.58 -8.41 14.01
C PHE A 266 1.22 -6.98 14.38
N GLY A 267 0.14 -6.40 13.83
CA GLY A 267 -0.39 -5.12 14.27
C GLY A 267 -0.77 -5.13 15.75
N LYS A 268 -1.53 -6.15 16.17
CA LYS A 268 -1.90 -6.32 17.58
C LYS A 268 -0.70 -6.65 18.48
N LEU A 269 0.27 -7.39 17.96
CA LEU A 269 1.50 -7.72 18.68
C LEU A 269 2.40 -6.49 18.83
N PHE A 270 2.46 -5.62 17.81
CA PHE A 270 3.18 -4.36 17.85
C PHE A 270 2.68 -3.44 18.99
N ASP A 271 1.38 -3.36 19.22
CA ASP A 271 0.81 -2.59 20.33
C ASP A 271 1.27 -3.09 21.72
N LYS A 272 1.72 -4.35 21.82
CA LYS A 272 2.18 -4.96 23.07
C LYS A 272 3.69 -4.86 23.27
N ILE A 273 4.47 -5.16 22.24
CA ILE A 273 5.94 -5.31 22.34
C ILE A 273 6.73 -4.36 21.40
N GLY A 274 6.03 -3.52 20.63
CA GLY A 274 6.62 -2.41 19.88
C GLY A 274 7.59 -2.85 18.78
N LEU A 275 8.69 -2.11 18.63
CA LEU A 275 9.65 -2.24 17.54
C LEU A 275 10.24 -3.66 17.36
N ALA A 276 10.28 -4.48 18.41
CA ALA A 276 10.78 -5.85 18.32
C ALA A 276 9.98 -6.69 17.30
N VAL A 277 8.67 -6.43 17.15
CA VAL A 277 7.83 -7.10 16.13
C VAL A 277 8.31 -6.73 14.73
N ILE A 278 8.57 -5.44 14.48
CA ILE A 278 9.05 -4.96 13.18
C ILE A 278 10.36 -5.65 12.80
N VAL A 279 11.33 -5.66 13.72
CA VAL A 279 12.63 -6.31 13.50
C VAL A 279 12.46 -7.80 13.20
N ALA A 280 11.66 -8.52 14.00
CA ALA A 280 11.41 -9.93 13.79
C ALA A 280 10.72 -10.23 12.45
N VAL A 281 9.66 -9.49 12.13
CA VAL A 281 8.90 -9.71 10.89
C VAL A 281 9.77 -9.44 9.66
N PHE A 282 10.51 -8.34 9.61
CA PHE A 282 11.37 -8.06 8.45
C PHE A 282 12.61 -8.95 8.40
N PHE A 283 13.13 -9.41 9.54
CA PHE A 283 14.16 -10.45 9.54
C PHE A 283 13.68 -11.72 8.86
N PHE A 284 12.54 -12.28 9.27
CA PHE A 284 12.01 -13.51 8.66
C PHE A 284 11.52 -13.29 7.24
N SER A 285 10.85 -12.17 6.94
CA SER A 285 10.36 -11.90 5.60
C SER A 285 11.49 -11.68 4.59
N SER A 286 12.68 -11.20 5.01
CA SER A 286 13.82 -11.04 4.10
C SER A 286 14.24 -12.35 3.42
N PHE A 287 13.95 -13.50 4.03
CA PHE A 287 14.21 -14.82 3.45
C PHE A 287 13.19 -15.24 2.37
N PHE A 288 12.23 -14.37 2.02
CA PHE A 288 11.36 -14.69 0.87
C PHE A 288 12.16 -14.89 -0.42
N ALA A 289 13.20 -14.07 -0.65
CA ALA A 289 13.94 -14.07 -1.90
C ALA A 289 14.64 -15.41 -2.21
N PRO A 290 15.43 -16.03 -1.30
CA PRO A 290 15.99 -17.35 -1.57
C PRO A 290 14.92 -18.42 -1.79
N LEU A 291 13.80 -18.37 -1.05
CA LEU A 291 12.72 -19.35 -1.20
C LEU A 291 11.96 -19.20 -2.52
N VAL A 292 11.78 -17.97 -3.00
CA VAL A 292 11.09 -17.66 -4.27
C VAL A 292 12.01 -17.93 -5.45
N PHE A 293 13.24 -17.41 -5.44
CA PHE A 293 14.11 -17.42 -6.61
C PHE A 293 14.97 -18.69 -6.74
N LEU A 294 15.19 -19.44 -5.66
CA LEU A 294 15.96 -20.69 -5.67
C LEU A 294 15.09 -21.91 -5.37
N GLY A 295 13.87 -21.70 -4.87
CA GLY A 295 12.92 -22.75 -4.53
C GLY A 295 11.95 -23.09 -5.69
N THR A 296 11.30 -24.23 -5.55
CA THR A 296 10.25 -24.68 -6.47
C THR A 296 9.01 -25.16 -5.71
N GLY A 297 7.86 -25.19 -6.34
CA GLY A 297 6.63 -25.72 -5.75
C GLY A 297 6.36 -25.18 -4.34
N ARG A 298 6.25 -26.06 -3.34
CA ARG A 298 5.92 -25.70 -1.95
C ARG A 298 6.92 -24.74 -1.29
N VAL A 299 8.21 -24.82 -1.67
CA VAL A 299 9.25 -23.90 -1.14
C VAL A 299 9.00 -22.49 -1.65
N ALA A 300 8.74 -22.33 -2.95
CA ALA A 300 8.38 -21.06 -3.54
C ALA A 300 7.08 -20.49 -2.95
N LEU A 301 6.09 -21.36 -2.64
CA LEU A 301 4.84 -20.95 -1.98
C LEU A 301 5.10 -20.38 -0.58
N LEU A 302 5.98 -21.02 0.22
CA LEU A 302 6.41 -20.50 1.51
C LEU A 302 7.10 -19.13 1.36
N GLY A 303 7.95 -18.98 0.33
CA GLY A 303 8.57 -17.69 0.00
C GLY A 303 7.53 -16.62 -0.31
N MET A 304 6.48 -16.94 -1.07
CA MET A 304 5.37 -16.03 -1.34
C MET A 304 4.58 -15.66 -0.09
N ALA A 305 4.39 -16.59 0.82
CA ALA A 305 3.76 -16.31 2.12
C ALA A 305 4.59 -15.32 2.95
N LEU A 306 5.92 -15.49 3.02
CA LEU A 306 6.82 -14.55 3.70
C LEU A 306 6.85 -13.18 3.00
N TRP A 307 6.85 -13.15 1.67
CA TRP A 307 6.75 -11.92 0.89
C TRP A 307 5.46 -11.16 1.23
N GLY A 308 4.32 -11.85 1.25
CA GLY A 308 3.03 -11.26 1.62
C GLY A 308 3.02 -10.72 3.05
N ILE A 309 3.54 -11.47 4.03
CA ILE A 309 3.67 -11.02 5.42
C ILE A 309 4.50 -9.74 5.49
N GLY A 310 5.63 -9.66 4.78
CA GLY A 310 6.48 -8.48 4.75
C GLY A 310 5.78 -7.26 4.14
N MET A 311 5.00 -7.46 3.06
CA MET A 311 4.22 -6.39 2.44
C MET A 311 3.11 -5.88 3.36
N GLY A 312 2.36 -6.78 4.02
CA GLY A 312 1.34 -6.40 5.01
C GLY A 312 1.93 -5.71 6.24
N ALA A 313 3.13 -6.11 6.67
CA ALA A 313 3.85 -5.45 7.75
C ALA A 313 4.34 -4.04 7.35
N GLN A 314 4.76 -3.85 6.10
CA GLN A 314 5.15 -2.53 5.60
C GLN A 314 3.97 -1.56 5.64
N GLY A 315 2.80 -1.96 5.16
CA GLY A 315 1.60 -1.12 5.17
C GLY A 315 1.02 -0.87 6.57
N SER A 316 1.18 -1.80 7.51
CA SER A 316 0.57 -1.70 8.83
C SER A 316 1.54 -1.23 9.92
N LEU A 317 2.62 -2.00 10.17
CA LEU A 317 3.51 -1.76 11.32
C LEU A 317 4.33 -0.49 11.18
N LEU A 318 4.79 -0.18 9.96
CA LEU A 318 5.59 1.02 9.75
C LEU A 318 4.73 2.28 9.83
N ASN A 319 3.49 2.25 9.36
CA ASN A 319 2.54 3.34 9.56
C ASN A 319 2.22 3.53 11.05
N ALA A 320 2.05 2.44 11.81
CA ALA A 320 1.88 2.50 13.25
C ALA A 320 3.09 3.14 13.95
N LEU A 321 4.31 2.75 13.56
CA LEU A 321 5.56 3.31 14.07
C LEU A 321 5.66 4.81 13.81
N ILE A 322 5.44 5.25 12.56
CA ILE A 322 5.50 6.68 12.18
C ILE A 322 4.45 7.49 12.93
N SER A 323 3.24 6.95 13.10
CA SER A 323 2.18 7.63 13.86
C SER A 323 2.54 7.88 15.32
N GLY A 324 3.39 7.03 15.90
CA GLY A 324 3.88 7.17 17.28
C GLY A 324 4.98 8.21 17.44
N VAL A 325 5.78 8.44 16.40
CA VAL A 325 6.98 9.31 16.46
C VAL A 325 6.67 10.75 16.02
N VAL A 326 5.65 10.93 15.17
CA VAL A 326 5.34 12.23 14.57
C VAL A 326 4.14 12.88 15.25
N HIS A 327 4.28 14.19 15.52
CA HIS A 327 3.20 15.01 16.09
C HIS A 327 1.93 14.95 15.21
N ALA A 328 0.75 14.84 15.83
CA ALA A 328 -0.52 14.62 15.14
C ALA A 328 -0.79 15.60 13.98
N ARG A 329 -0.47 16.89 14.16
CA ARG A 329 -0.66 17.94 13.15
C ARG A 329 0.27 17.87 11.94
N LYS A 330 1.26 16.97 11.93
CA LYS A 330 2.22 16.77 10.84
C LYS A 330 2.18 15.34 10.27
N ARG A 331 1.23 14.51 10.67
CA ARG A 331 1.18 13.11 10.29
C ARG A 331 0.87 12.90 8.81
N SER A 332 0.01 13.72 8.21
CA SER A 332 -0.28 13.59 6.78
C SER A 332 0.96 13.91 5.93
N THR A 333 1.70 14.95 6.29
CA THR A 333 3.00 15.25 5.68
C THR A 333 3.99 14.10 5.88
N ALA A 334 4.05 13.57 7.11
CA ALA A 334 4.97 12.47 7.45
C ALA A 334 4.66 11.20 6.64
N PHE A 335 3.41 10.78 6.55
CA PHE A 335 3.01 9.64 5.72
C PHE A 335 3.31 9.89 4.25
N GLY A 336 3.03 11.09 3.74
CA GLY A 336 3.35 11.45 2.37
C GLY A 336 4.85 11.33 2.05
N VAL A 337 5.71 11.88 2.91
CA VAL A 337 7.18 11.81 2.75
C VAL A 337 7.68 10.37 2.91
N PHE A 338 7.14 9.63 3.89
CA PHE A 338 7.48 8.25 4.17
C PHE A 338 7.16 7.32 2.98
N ASP A 339 5.97 7.46 2.42
CA ASP A 339 5.52 6.71 1.25
C ASP A 339 6.30 7.09 -0.01
N THR A 340 6.61 8.38 -0.19
CA THR A 340 7.44 8.84 -1.32
C THR A 340 8.83 8.22 -1.25
N GLY A 341 9.45 8.20 -0.07
CA GLY A 341 10.75 7.56 0.15
C GLY A 341 10.73 6.06 -0.17
N PHE A 342 9.69 5.36 0.30
CA PHE A 342 9.48 3.96 -0.03
C PHE A 342 9.31 3.72 -1.54
N GLY A 343 8.43 4.49 -2.19
CA GLY A 343 8.14 4.33 -3.61
C GLY A 343 9.37 4.54 -4.51
N ILE A 344 10.19 5.55 -4.21
CA ILE A 344 11.45 5.80 -4.93
C ILE A 344 12.41 4.62 -4.73
N ALA A 345 12.58 4.17 -3.49
CA ALA A 345 13.48 3.06 -3.17
C ALA A 345 13.01 1.74 -3.78
N TRP A 346 11.71 1.47 -3.75
CA TRP A 346 11.11 0.30 -4.39
C TRP A 346 11.32 0.30 -5.91
N PHE A 347 11.10 1.45 -6.57
CA PHE A 347 11.36 1.57 -7.99
C PHE A 347 12.83 1.30 -8.34
N LEU A 348 13.77 1.95 -7.64
CA LEU A 348 15.20 1.78 -7.88
C LEU A 348 15.66 0.35 -7.57
N GLY A 349 15.17 -0.24 -6.49
CA GLY A 349 15.46 -1.61 -6.10
C GLY A 349 14.93 -2.64 -7.09
N SER A 350 13.68 -2.49 -7.53
CA SER A 350 13.07 -3.36 -8.53
C SER A 350 13.79 -3.28 -9.87
N TRP A 351 14.15 -2.06 -10.30
CA TRP A 351 14.97 -1.86 -11.51
C TRP A 351 16.33 -2.55 -11.39
N LEU A 352 17.03 -2.34 -10.27
CA LEU A 352 18.34 -2.98 -10.03
C LEU A 352 18.23 -4.50 -9.99
N MET A 353 17.20 -5.04 -9.30
CA MET A 353 16.95 -6.50 -9.28
C MET A 353 16.67 -7.05 -10.69
N GLY A 354 15.95 -6.30 -11.53
CA GLY A 354 15.75 -6.65 -12.94
C GLY A 354 17.06 -6.73 -13.72
N VAL A 355 17.99 -5.79 -13.51
CA VAL A 355 19.33 -5.82 -14.13
C VAL A 355 20.15 -7.00 -13.58
N LEU A 356 20.19 -7.18 -12.26
CA LEU A 356 20.90 -8.29 -11.63
C LEU A 356 20.38 -9.66 -12.09
N TYR A 357 19.07 -9.78 -12.32
CA TYR A 357 18.43 -11.02 -12.79
C TYR A 357 18.95 -11.48 -14.16
N GLN A 358 19.35 -10.55 -15.02
CA GLN A 358 19.94 -10.88 -16.34
C GLN A 358 21.33 -11.51 -16.21
N HIS A 359 22.03 -11.23 -15.11
CA HIS A 359 23.38 -11.72 -14.88
C HIS A 359 23.41 -12.93 -13.93
N SER A 360 22.66 -12.88 -12.82
CA SER A 360 22.68 -13.93 -11.82
C SER A 360 21.44 -13.86 -10.90
N ILE A 361 20.69 -14.95 -10.80
CA ILE A 361 19.61 -15.11 -9.82
C ILE A 361 20.16 -14.99 -8.39
N LEU A 362 21.35 -15.53 -8.14
CA LEU A 362 21.99 -15.45 -6.83
C LEU A 362 22.29 -14.00 -6.43
N ALA A 363 22.67 -13.14 -7.38
CA ALA A 363 22.88 -11.72 -7.13
C ALA A 363 21.59 -11.01 -6.71
N VAL A 364 20.45 -11.36 -7.31
CA VAL A 364 19.13 -10.85 -6.87
C VAL A 364 18.84 -11.25 -5.44
N VAL A 365 19.04 -12.52 -5.10
CA VAL A 365 18.81 -13.03 -3.75
C VAL A 365 19.71 -12.35 -2.73
N ILE A 366 21.02 -12.25 -2.99
CA ILE A 366 21.98 -11.60 -2.09
C ILE A 366 21.60 -10.12 -1.89
N PHE A 367 21.33 -9.39 -2.97
CA PHE A 367 20.93 -7.99 -2.88
C PHE A 367 19.65 -7.81 -2.06
N SER A 368 18.59 -8.57 -2.38
CA SER A 368 17.32 -8.50 -1.69
C SER A 368 17.45 -8.77 -0.19
N VAL A 369 18.12 -9.85 0.20
CA VAL A 369 18.33 -10.20 1.61
C VAL A 369 19.21 -9.17 2.31
N ALA A 370 20.37 -8.83 1.72
CA ALA A 370 21.34 -7.95 2.36
C ALA A 370 20.75 -6.56 2.65
N ILE A 371 20.08 -5.94 1.67
CA ILE A 371 19.55 -4.59 1.85
C ILE A 371 18.41 -4.55 2.88
N GLN A 372 17.57 -5.59 2.96
CA GLN A 372 16.54 -5.69 3.99
C GLN A 372 17.14 -5.91 5.38
N LEU A 373 18.19 -6.73 5.50
CA LEU A 373 18.87 -6.92 6.78
C LEU A 373 19.58 -5.64 7.25
N VAL A 374 20.06 -4.78 6.35
CA VAL A 374 20.62 -3.46 6.69
C VAL A 374 19.57 -2.55 7.33
N ALA A 375 18.29 -2.70 7.00
CA ALA A 375 17.21 -1.93 7.65
C ALA A 375 17.11 -2.18 9.15
N LEU A 376 17.43 -3.40 9.62
CA LEU A 376 17.21 -3.82 11.01
C LEU A 376 18.03 -2.99 12.02
N PRO A 377 19.36 -2.85 11.88
CA PRO A 377 20.13 -1.98 12.75
C PRO A 377 19.68 -0.50 12.66
N ILE A 378 19.24 -0.03 11.50
CA ILE A 378 18.75 1.35 11.34
C ILE A 378 17.49 1.57 12.21
N PHE A 379 16.55 0.61 12.23
CA PHE A 379 15.39 0.66 13.14
C PHE A 379 15.82 0.73 14.61
N LEU A 380 16.82 -0.04 15.00
CA LEU A 380 17.31 -0.05 16.39
C LEU A 380 17.98 1.27 16.78
N VAL A 381 18.74 1.88 15.86
CA VAL A 381 19.35 3.21 16.06
C VAL A 381 18.24 4.28 16.14
N GLY A 382 17.23 4.21 15.28
CA GLY A 382 16.06 5.09 15.33
C GLY A 382 15.37 5.07 16.69
N LYS A 383 15.17 3.89 17.27
CA LYS A 383 14.57 3.75 18.61
C LYS A 383 15.42 4.40 19.71
N LYS A 384 16.75 4.26 19.64
CA LYS A 384 17.65 4.95 20.60
C LYS A 384 17.55 6.47 20.48
N SER A 385 17.37 6.99 19.26
CA SER A 385 17.21 8.42 18.98
C SER A 385 15.87 9.01 19.47
N GLU A 386 14.86 8.19 19.78
CA GLU A 386 13.60 8.63 20.41
C GLU A 386 13.76 8.93 21.90
N GLN A 387 14.80 8.40 22.54
CA GLN A 387 15.03 8.50 23.98
C GLN A 387 15.90 9.71 24.36
N HIS A 388 16.46 10.36 23.36
CA HIS A 388 17.29 11.59 23.51
C HIS A 388 16.61 12.79 22.85
#